data_793a17a52b01b034d082ad349548fa57
#
_entry.id   793a17a52b01b034d082ad349548fa57
#
_cell.length_a   1.000
_cell.length_b   1.000
_cell.length_c   1.000
_cell.angle_alpha   90.00
_cell.angle_beta   90.00
_cell.angle_gamma   90.00
#
_symmetry.space_group_name_H-M   'P 1'
#
loop_
_entity.id
_entity.type
_entity.pdbx_description
1 polymer ?
#
loop_
_entity_poly.entity_id
_entity_poly.type
_entity_poly.pdbx_seq_one_letter_code
_entity_poly.pdbx_strand_id
1 'polypeptide(L)'
;MARLGYEKLAVADSAIALASIPSEASEAHIQCDTAAVRFRFDGTAPTTAEGTLIAADGSITLKGEDVLASVQFIRTTSTSASLKVAYGTGTSGVVSSMDAI
;
A
#
# COMPACT_ATOMS: atom_id res chain seq x y z
N MET A 1 -10.09 15.51 5.90
CA MET A 1 -9.87 14.07 5.82
C MET A 1 -10.02 13.44 7.19
N ALA A 2 -10.75 12.36 7.26
CA ALA A 2 -10.82 11.60 8.51
C ALA A 2 -9.67 10.61 8.52
N ARG A 3 -8.86 10.67 9.55
CA ARG A 3 -7.75 9.74 9.71
C ARG A 3 -8.25 8.55 10.51
N LEU A 4 -8.19 7.37 9.91
CA LEU A 4 -8.77 6.19 10.52
C LEU A 4 -7.75 5.24 11.13
N GLY A 5 -6.51 5.29 10.69
CA GLY A 5 -5.52 4.39 11.26
C GLY A 5 -4.20 4.42 10.53
N TYR A 6 -3.24 3.68 11.06
CA TYR A 6 -1.89 3.61 10.54
C TYR A 6 -1.31 2.25 10.87
N GLU A 7 -0.56 1.67 9.92
CA GLU A 7 0.16 0.44 10.22
C GLU A 7 1.46 0.39 9.46
N LYS A 8 2.37 -0.43 9.95
CA LYS A 8 3.61 -0.75 9.24
C LYS A 8 3.54 -2.21 8.84
N LEU A 9 3.92 -2.48 7.59
CA LEU A 9 3.96 -3.84 7.08
C LEU A 9 5.38 -4.20 6.69
N ALA A 10 5.85 -5.37 7.12
CA ALA A 10 7.10 -5.91 6.66
C ALA A 10 6.80 -6.77 5.43
N VAL A 11 7.41 -6.43 4.31
CA VAL A 11 7.16 -7.14 3.05
C VAL A 11 8.38 -7.97 2.72
N ALA A 12 8.19 -9.26 2.61
CA ALA A 12 9.27 -10.22 2.39
C ALA A 12 9.00 -11.02 1.11
N ASP A 13 9.40 -12.28 1.09
CA ASP A 13 9.36 -13.09 -0.12
C ASP A 13 8.01 -13.75 -0.38
N SER A 14 7.04 -13.52 0.48
CA SER A 14 5.68 -14.00 0.26
C SER A 14 4.74 -12.80 0.15
N ALA A 15 3.79 -12.86 -0.73
CA ALA A 15 2.83 -11.76 -0.90
C ALA A 15 1.99 -11.63 0.37
N ILE A 16 1.79 -10.39 0.81
CA ILE A 16 0.98 -10.09 1.98
C ILE A 16 -0.04 -9.02 1.65
N ALA A 17 -1.15 -9.06 2.36
CA ALA A 17 -2.21 -8.07 2.23
C ALA A 17 -2.08 -7.02 3.32
N LEU A 18 -2.89 -5.95 3.21
CA LEU A 18 -3.03 -5.01 4.31
C LEU A 18 -3.64 -5.75 5.48
N ALA A 19 -3.12 -5.50 6.69
CA ALA A 19 -3.46 -6.31 7.84
C ALA A 19 -4.50 -5.68 8.75
N SER A 20 -4.52 -4.36 8.86
CA SER A 20 -5.34 -3.68 9.86
C SER A 20 -6.20 -2.59 9.24
N ILE A 21 -6.94 -2.95 8.19
CA ILE A 21 -7.79 -1.99 7.49
C ILE A 21 -8.95 -1.58 8.40
N PRO A 22 -9.07 -0.28 8.75
CA PRO A 22 -10.22 0.15 9.53
C PRO A 22 -11.52 -0.07 8.74
N SER A 23 -12.61 -0.32 9.45
CA SER A 23 -13.86 -0.71 8.80
C SER A 23 -14.44 0.37 7.91
N GLU A 24 -14.11 1.61 8.14
CA GLU A 24 -14.62 2.72 7.33
C GLU A 24 -13.62 3.25 6.33
N ALA A 25 -12.46 2.62 6.23
CA ALA A 25 -11.43 3.11 5.35
C ALA A 25 -11.82 2.91 3.89
N SER A 26 -11.65 3.94 3.08
CA SER A 26 -11.82 3.86 1.64
C SER A 26 -10.59 4.31 0.90
N GLU A 27 -9.53 4.64 1.61
CA GLU A 27 -8.31 5.15 1.02
C GLU A 27 -7.12 4.77 1.89
N ALA A 28 -5.99 4.48 1.27
CA ALA A 28 -4.76 4.21 1.98
C ALA A 28 -3.61 4.90 1.26
N HIS A 29 -2.85 5.67 2.00
CA HIS A 29 -1.62 6.27 1.50
C HIS A 29 -0.47 5.38 1.96
N ILE A 30 0.31 4.89 1.03
CA ILE A 30 1.33 3.89 1.30
C ILE A 30 2.69 4.42 0.87
N GLN A 31 3.63 4.43 1.79
CA GLN A 31 5.01 4.79 1.50
C GLN A 31 5.89 3.56 1.64
N CYS A 32 6.75 3.35 0.65
CA CYS A 32 7.65 2.22 0.62
C CYS A 32 9.03 2.65 1.10
N ASP A 33 9.55 1.94 2.10
CA ASP A 33 10.88 2.23 2.63
C ASP A 33 11.80 1.05 2.41
N THR A 34 13.07 1.31 2.38
CA THR A 34 14.17 0.32 2.39
C THR A 34 14.39 -0.34 1.04
N ALA A 35 13.36 -0.91 0.43
CA ALA A 35 13.51 -1.62 -0.84
C ALA A 35 12.22 -1.54 -1.62
N ALA A 36 12.29 -1.70 -2.93
CA ALA A 36 11.11 -1.63 -3.79
C ALA A 36 10.21 -2.85 -3.59
N VAL A 37 8.93 -2.66 -3.83
CA VAL A 37 7.94 -3.74 -3.77
C VAL A 37 7.10 -3.73 -5.04
N ARG A 38 6.43 -4.86 -5.31
CA ARG A 38 5.40 -4.93 -6.34
C ARG A 38 4.07 -5.22 -5.70
N PHE A 39 3.01 -4.73 -6.31
CA PHE A 39 1.68 -4.97 -5.77
C PHE A 39 0.68 -5.25 -6.89
N ARG A 40 -0.40 -5.95 -6.54
CA ARG A 40 -1.54 -6.18 -7.41
C ARG A 40 -2.80 -6.11 -6.56
N PHE A 41 -3.91 -5.74 -7.17
CA PHE A 41 -5.19 -5.71 -6.45
C PHE A 41 -6.32 -6.31 -7.30
N ASP A 42 -5.96 -7.25 -8.18
CA ASP A 42 -6.93 -7.90 -9.06
C ASP A 42 -7.29 -9.30 -8.60
N GLY A 43 -6.97 -9.64 -7.35
CA GLY A 43 -7.26 -10.97 -6.82
C GLY A 43 -6.16 -11.97 -7.02
N THR A 44 -5.10 -11.62 -7.73
CA THR A 44 -3.96 -12.49 -7.96
C THR A 44 -2.76 -11.94 -7.21
N ALA A 45 -2.01 -12.81 -6.55
CA ALA A 45 -0.83 -12.38 -5.80
C ALA A 45 0.26 -11.90 -6.75
N PRO A 46 0.97 -10.83 -6.40
CA PRO A 46 2.13 -10.41 -7.20
C PRO A 46 3.29 -11.36 -7.01
N THR A 47 4.25 -11.30 -7.92
CA THR A 47 5.50 -12.05 -7.78
C THR A 47 6.64 -11.04 -7.82
N THR A 48 7.86 -11.51 -7.60
CA THR A 48 9.03 -10.62 -7.64
C THR A 48 9.24 -10.04 -9.03
N ALA A 49 8.64 -10.63 -10.06
CA ALA A 49 8.77 -10.17 -11.43
C ALA A 49 7.48 -9.62 -12.01
N GLU A 50 6.35 -9.79 -11.34
CA GLU A 50 5.06 -9.41 -11.90
C GLU A 50 4.25 -8.63 -10.89
N GLY A 51 3.82 -7.45 -11.29
CA GLY A 51 3.05 -6.53 -10.47
C GLY A 51 3.51 -5.11 -10.72
N THR A 52 2.77 -4.15 -10.20
CA THR A 52 3.13 -2.74 -10.31
C THR A 52 4.19 -2.41 -9.30
N LEU A 53 5.25 -1.74 -9.73
CA LEU A 53 6.40 -1.44 -8.89
C LEU A 53 6.19 -0.16 -8.09
N ILE A 54 6.51 -0.20 -6.80
CA ILE A 54 6.71 0.98 -5.99
C ILE A 54 8.19 1.01 -5.65
N ALA A 55 8.88 2.02 -6.13
CA ALA A 55 10.31 2.15 -5.87
C ALA A 55 10.57 2.42 -4.40
N ALA A 56 11.77 2.11 -3.93
CA ALA A 56 12.18 2.49 -2.58
C ALA A 56 12.01 4.00 -2.43
N ASP A 57 11.45 4.41 -1.31
CA ASP A 57 11.11 5.81 -1.00
C ASP A 57 9.97 6.37 -1.85
N GLY A 58 9.32 5.53 -2.66
CA GLY A 58 8.15 5.95 -3.41
C GLY A 58 6.88 5.80 -2.58
N SER A 59 5.81 6.40 -3.05
CA SER A 59 4.52 6.30 -2.37
C SER A 59 3.39 6.26 -3.38
N ILE A 60 2.27 5.68 -2.96
CA ILE A 60 1.05 5.63 -3.76
C ILE A 60 -0.14 5.86 -2.85
N THR A 61 -1.27 6.22 -3.44
CA THR A 61 -2.54 6.26 -2.75
C THR A 61 -3.50 5.33 -3.44
N LEU A 62 -4.05 4.38 -2.68
CA LEU A 62 -5.06 3.45 -3.19
C LEU A 62 -6.41 3.91 -2.71
N LYS A 63 -7.40 3.89 -3.60
CA LYS A 63 -8.76 4.32 -3.29
C LYS A 63 -9.75 3.24 -3.64
N GLY A 64 -10.73 3.04 -2.78
CA GLY A 64 -11.76 2.06 -2.96
C GLY A 64 -11.66 0.95 -1.94
N GLU A 65 -12.77 0.62 -1.30
CA GLU A 65 -12.78 -0.43 -0.28
C GLU A 65 -12.38 -1.77 -0.86
N ASP A 66 -12.81 -2.05 -2.07
CA ASP A 66 -12.47 -3.30 -2.73
C ASP A 66 -10.99 -3.37 -3.09
N VAL A 67 -10.38 -2.25 -3.45
CA VAL A 67 -8.95 -2.21 -3.72
C VAL A 67 -8.17 -2.51 -2.44
N LEU A 68 -8.54 -1.87 -1.34
CA LEU A 68 -7.86 -2.10 -0.07
C LEU A 68 -7.99 -3.54 0.39
N ALA A 69 -9.14 -4.16 0.12
CA ALA A 69 -9.39 -5.53 0.56
C ALA A 69 -8.62 -6.56 -0.28
N SER A 70 -8.24 -6.21 -1.51
CA SER A 70 -7.63 -7.18 -2.42
C SER A 70 -6.16 -6.96 -2.70
N VAL A 71 -5.60 -5.81 -2.34
CA VAL A 71 -4.21 -5.51 -2.68
C VAL A 71 -3.25 -6.40 -1.89
N GLN A 72 -2.19 -6.85 -2.58
CA GLN A 72 -1.13 -7.63 -1.96
C GLN A 72 0.21 -7.09 -2.42
N PHE A 73 1.22 -7.25 -1.59
CA PHE A 73 2.55 -6.71 -1.82
C PHE A 73 3.60 -7.80 -1.65
N ILE A 74 4.69 -7.71 -2.41
CA ILE A 74 5.82 -8.62 -2.30
C ILE A 74 7.10 -7.83 -2.58
N ARG A 75 8.20 -8.21 -1.94
CA ARG A 75 9.49 -7.56 -2.21
C ARG A 75 9.99 -7.96 -3.60
N THR A 76 10.87 -7.14 -4.17
CA THR A 76 11.39 -7.39 -5.51
C THR A 76 12.78 -8.00 -5.52
N THR A 77 13.51 -7.88 -4.42
CA THR A 77 14.88 -8.39 -4.30
C THR A 77 14.99 -9.21 -3.04
N SER A 78 16.22 -9.51 -2.63
CA SER A 78 16.45 -10.26 -1.40
C SER A 78 16.31 -9.39 -0.14
N THR A 79 16.13 -8.10 -0.30
CA THR A 79 15.98 -7.18 0.83
C THR A 79 14.51 -6.96 1.12
N SER A 80 14.10 -7.19 2.36
CA SER A 80 12.73 -6.94 2.77
C SER A 80 12.44 -5.45 2.82
N ALA A 81 11.22 -5.09 2.48
CA ALA A 81 10.79 -3.71 2.47
C ALA A 81 9.88 -3.43 3.65
N SER A 82 9.69 -2.17 3.96
CA SER A 82 8.76 -1.72 4.97
C SER A 82 7.76 -0.78 4.33
N LEU A 83 6.48 -1.04 4.53
CA LEU A 83 5.43 -0.15 4.05
C LEU A 83 4.82 0.59 5.23
N LYS A 84 4.63 1.89 5.06
CA LYS A 84 3.96 2.73 6.04
C LYS A 84 2.63 3.14 5.44
N VAL A 85 1.55 2.73 6.11
CA VAL A 85 0.21 2.82 5.54
C VAL A 85 -0.65 3.69 6.44
N ALA A 86 -1.19 4.77 5.88
CA ALA A 86 -2.11 5.64 6.59
C ALA A 86 -3.48 5.53 5.94
N TYR A 87 -4.50 5.24 6.73
CA TYR A 87 -5.84 5.03 6.23
C TYR A 87 -6.71 6.27 6.42
N GLY A 88 -7.67 6.45 5.55
CA GLY A 88 -8.60 7.54 5.67
C GLY A 88 -9.87 7.27 4.88
N THR A 89 -10.78 8.23 4.93
CA THR A 89 -11.95 8.24 4.07
C THR A 89 -11.62 9.04 2.83
N GLY A 90 -11.91 8.54 1.67
CA GLY A 90 -11.31 9.01 0.45
C GLY A 90 -11.82 10.28 -0.16
N THR A 91 -12.77 10.98 0.45
CA THR A 91 -13.36 12.11 -0.23
C THR A 91 -12.65 13.41 0.04
N SER A 92 -11.83 13.46 1.05
CA SER A 92 -11.09 14.68 1.36
C SER A 92 -9.76 14.29 1.95
N GLY A 93 -8.88 15.24 2.00
CA GLY A 93 -7.64 15.02 2.64
C GLY A 93 -6.50 14.93 1.70
N VAL A 94 -5.51 14.16 2.05
CA VAL A 94 -4.27 14.11 1.32
C VAL A 94 -4.46 13.45 -0.02
N VAL A 95 -4.04 14.14 -1.04
CA VAL A 95 -3.89 13.54 -2.34
C VAL A 95 -2.44 13.14 -2.46
N SER A 96 -2.22 12.09 -3.06
CA SER A 96 -0.92 11.58 -3.11
C SER A 96 0.04 12.54 -3.69
N SER A 97 0.40 13.06 -3.65
CA SER A 97 1.40 13.78 -4.08
C SER A 97 1.37 14.98 -3.64
N MET A 98 1.37 14.81 -3.43
CA MET A 98 1.48 15.53 -3.10
C MET A 98 1.09 16.55 -3.37
N ASP A 99 0.50 16.67 -3.57
CA ASP A 99 0.09 17.49 -3.72
C ASP A 99 -0.73 17.90 -3.20
N ALA A 100 -0.81 18.04 -3.09
CA ALA A 100 -1.35 18.47 -2.64
C ALA A 100 -2.31 18.81 -2.30
N ILE A 101 -2.64 19.06 -2.09
CA ILE A 101 -3.60 19.30 -1.65
C ILE A 101 -4.16 20.21 -1.57
#